data_ce8abc68dd77f2c25d9f8409b484d575
#
_entry.id   ce8abc68dd77f2c25d9f8409b484d575
#
_cell.length_a   1.000
_cell.length_b   1.000
_cell.length_c   1.000
_cell.angle_alpha   90.00
_cell.angle_beta   90.00
_cell.angle_gamma   90.00
#
_symmetry.space_group_name_H-M   'P 1'
#
loop_
_entity.id
_entity.type
_entity.pdbx_description
1 polymer ?
#
loop_
_entity_poly.entity_id
_entity_poly.type
_entity_poly.pdbx_seq_one_letter_code
_entity_poly.pdbx_strand_id
1 'polypeptide(L)'
;MNKTVTSKEEILEVSRIIAAREGITAVNMRTVAAGCGIALGSLYNYFASKAELLSATVEAVWADIFPIEKISEECENIVEYLKILLESAEESKEQYPQFFSMHALGFAAGDKQTGRKTMEEYFRKIKQQMMCFLRNDENIRLHIFTERLSKEVYVDYIFTLFLSILFDERADQEAFLEFVKSYLY
;
A
#
# COMPACT_ATOMS: atom_id res chain seq x y z
N MET A 1 -8.38 22.32 25.53
CA MET A 1 -7.32 23.09 24.80
C MET A 1 -7.02 22.29 23.55
N ASN A 2 -7.51 22.72 22.37
CA ASN A 2 -7.21 22.02 21.13
C ASN A 2 -5.70 22.15 20.86
N LYS A 3 -5.01 20.99 20.79
CA LYS A 3 -3.61 20.94 20.38
C LYS A 3 -3.55 21.41 18.93
N THR A 4 -2.85 22.51 18.67
CA THR A 4 -2.65 22.96 17.28
C THR A 4 -1.74 21.96 16.58
N VAL A 5 -2.21 21.39 15.48
CA VAL A 5 -1.40 20.51 14.62
C VAL A 5 -0.26 21.32 14.05
N THR A 6 0.96 20.84 14.23
CA THR A 6 2.19 21.59 13.90
C THR A 6 3.15 20.82 13.01
N SER A 7 2.86 19.53 12.68
CA SER A 7 3.74 18.71 11.86
C SER A 7 3.03 18.14 10.62
N LYS A 8 3.82 17.72 9.64
CA LYS A 8 3.31 17.05 8.44
C LYS A 8 2.66 15.71 8.76
N GLU A 9 3.21 14.99 9.74
CA GLU A 9 2.73 13.71 10.26
C GLU A 9 1.34 13.86 10.90
N GLU A 10 1.15 14.88 11.75
CA GLU A 10 -0.15 15.15 12.37
C GLU A 10 -1.22 15.53 11.34
N ILE A 11 -0.84 16.26 10.27
CA ILE A 11 -1.75 16.58 9.16
C ILE A 11 -2.13 15.31 8.39
N LEU A 12 -1.17 14.42 8.12
CA LEU A 12 -1.43 13.16 7.43
C LEU A 12 -2.29 12.22 8.28
N GLU A 13 -2.13 12.22 9.61
CA GLU A 13 -3.00 11.47 10.51
C GLU A 13 -4.47 11.93 10.37
N VAL A 14 -4.71 13.24 10.42
CA VAL A 14 -6.06 13.81 10.19
C VAL A 14 -6.58 13.46 8.79
N SER A 15 -5.72 13.52 7.78
CA SER A 15 -6.08 13.17 6.40
C SER A 15 -6.47 11.71 6.25
N ARG A 16 -5.76 10.78 6.93
CA ARG A 16 -6.11 9.35 6.98
C ARG A 16 -7.47 9.12 7.65
N ILE A 17 -7.74 9.80 8.76
CA ILE A 17 -9.05 9.72 9.47
C ILE A 17 -10.18 10.17 8.54
N ILE A 18 -10.00 11.25 7.78
CA ILE A 18 -10.98 11.71 6.79
C ILE A 18 -11.14 10.66 5.68
N ALA A 19 -10.03 10.14 5.15
CA ALA A 19 -10.04 9.11 4.10
C ALA A 19 -10.75 7.82 4.57
N ALA A 20 -10.54 7.40 5.81
CA ALA A 20 -11.19 6.23 6.42
C ALA A 20 -12.70 6.41 6.55
N ARG A 21 -13.16 7.57 7.04
CA ARG A 21 -14.57 7.82 7.36
C ARG A 21 -15.43 8.21 6.15
N GLU A 22 -14.88 9.03 5.27
CA GLU A 22 -15.61 9.71 4.20
C GLU A 22 -15.08 9.37 2.81
N GLY A 23 -14.02 8.55 2.74
CA GLY A 23 -13.33 8.19 1.51
C GLY A 23 -12.30 9.23 1.05
N ILE A 24 -11.37 8.78 0.18
CA ILE A 24 -10.25 9.59 -0.31
C ILE A 24 -10.72 10.87 -1.06
N THR A 25 -11.90 10.86 -1.65
CA THR A 25 -12.46 12.01 -2.37
C THR A 25 -12.83 13.17 -1.45
N ALA A 26 -13.10 12.90 -0.16
CA ALA A 26 -13.37 13.92 0.86
C ALA A 26 -12.10 14.65 1.31
N VAL A 27 -10.92 14.07 1.09
CA VAL A 27 -9.64 14.68 1.43
C VAL A 27 -9.36 15.86 0.49
N ASN A 28 -9.37 17.06 1.03
CA ASN A 28 -8.99 18.26 0.32
C ASN A 28 -8.44 19.33 1.30
N MET A 29 -7.82 20.38 0.76
CA MET A 29 -7.12 21.40 1.57
C MET A 29 -8.02 22.02 2.66
N ARG A 30 -9.32 22.20 2.39
CA ARG A 30 -10.26 22.84 3.35
C ARG A 30 -10.68 21.86 4.44
N THR A 31 -11.07 20.63 4.07
CA THR A 31 -11.51 19.61 5.04
C THR A 31 -10.37 19.23 5.99
N VAL A 32 -9.15 19.09 5.46
CA VAL A 32 -7.98 18.77 6.27
C VAL A 32 -7.57 19.93 7.17
N ALA A 33 -7.53 21.18 6.68
CA ALA A 33 -7.24 22.35 7.51
C ALA A 33 -8.25 22.50 8.65
N ALA A 34 -9.55 22.30 8.37
CA ALA A 34 -10.60 22.30 9.38
C ALA A 34 -10.42 21.18 10.40
N GLY A 35 -10.13 19.96 9.96
CA GLY A 35 -9.87 18.80 10.83
C GLY A 35 -8.66 18.99 11.74
N CYS A 36 -7.61 19.66 11.24
CA CYS A 36 -6.42 20.00 12.01
C CYS A 36 -6.61 21.21 12.94
N GLY A 37 -7.70 21.98 12.79
CA GLY A 37 -7.91 23.23 13.54
C GLY A 37 -6.93 24.35 13.16
N ILE A 38 -6.41 24.36 11.93
CA ILE A 38 -5.46 25.36 11.42
C ILE A 38 -6.09 26.21 10.30
N ALA A 39 -5.50 27.38 10.05
CA ALA A 39 -5.89 28.19 8.91
C ALA A 39 -5.49 27.48 7.58
N LEU A 40 -6.33 27.65 6.55
CA LEU A 40 -6.04 27.07 5.22
C LEU A 40 -4.66 27.50 4.69
N GLY A 41 -4.26 28.75 4.91
CA GLY A 41 -2.94 29.26 4.53
C GLY A 41 -1.78 28.55 5.22
N SER A 42 -1.98 28.11 6.47
CA SER A 42 -0.97 27.33 7.21
C SER A 42 -0.76 25.95 6.60
N LEU A 43 -1.83 25.31 6.09
CA LEU A 43 -1.73 24.02 5.42
C LEU A 43 -0.89 24.10 4.14
N TYR A 44 -0.96 25.22 3.40
CA TYR A 44 -0.15 25.43 2.21
C TYR A 44 1.37 25.53 2.49
N ASN A 45 1.79 25.73 3.74
CA ASN A 45 3.20 25.67 4.12
C ASN A 45 3.73 24.21 4.15
N TYR A 46 2.84 23.21 4.27
CA TYR A 46 3.18 21.80 4.33
C TYR A 46 2.95 21.07 3.00
N PHE A 47 1.90 21.47 2.27
CA PHE A 47 1.51 20.87 1.00
C PHE A 47 1.20 21.99 -0.01
N ALA A 48 2.01 22.09 -1.03
CA ALA A 48 1.90 23.19 -2.01
C ALA A 48 0.61 23.09 -2.87
N SER A 49 -0.02 21.92 -2.92
CA SER A 49 -1.23 21.69 -3.72
C SER A 49 -2.13 20.59 -3.12
N LYS A 50 -3.40 20.58 -3.59
CA LYS A 50 -4.32 19.47 -3.32
C LYS A 50 -3.76 18.14 -3.80
N ALA A 51 -3.09 18.11 -4.95
CA ALA A 51 -2.51 16.90 -5.52
C ALA A 51 -1.41 16.33 -4.62
N GLU A 52 -0.54 17.18 -4.08
CA GLU A 52 0.50 16.78 -3.14
C GLU A 52 -0.09 16.22 -1.84
N LEU A 53 -1.09 16.89 -1.26
CA LEU A 53 -1.79 16.42 -0.07
C LEU A 53 -2.43 15.04 -0.31
N LEU A 54 -3.15 14.88 -1.42
CA LEU A 54 -3.79 13.61 -1.78
C LEU A 54 -2.77 12.49 -1.98
N SER A 55 -1.68 12.76 -2.69
CA SER A 55 -0.60 11.79 -2.91
C SER A 55 0.00 11.33 -1.59
N ALA A 56 0.35 12.27 -0.72
CA ALA A 56 0.91 11.95 0.59
C ALA A 56 -0.11 11.21 1.49
N THR A 57 -1.40 11.54 1.40
CA THR A 57 -2.45 10.82 2.13
C THR A 57 -2.59 9.38 1.63
N VAL A 58 -2.59 9.15 0.32
CA VAL A 58 -2.64 7.80 -0.29
C VAL A 58 -1.43 6.99 0.15
N GLU A 59 -0.22 7.57 0.11
CA GLU A 59 0.99 6.91 0.57
C GLU A 59 0.89 6.55 2.07
N ALA A 60 0.38 7.46 2.90
CA ALA A 60 0.21 7.23 4.33
C ALA A 60 -0.83 6.14 4.62
N VAL A 61 -1.91 6.04 3.84
CA VAL A 61 -2.89 4.94 3.96
C VAL A 61 -2.25 3.61 3.56
N TRP A 62 -1.50 3.55 2.45
CA TRP A 62 -0.79 2.33 2.07
C TRP A 62 0.24 1.89 3.10
N ALA A 63 0.96 2.86 3.70
CA ALA A 63 1.93 2.56 4.77
C ALA A 63 1.26 2.07 6.06
N ASP A 64 0.01 2.46 6.30
CA ASP A 64 -0.80 1.97 7.42
C ASP A 64 -1.30 0.55 7.16
N ILE A 65 -1.76 0.27 5.93
CA ILE A 65 -2.23 -1.05 5.50
C ILE A 65 -1.06 -2.04 5.44
N PHE A 66 0.04 -1.65 4.84
CA PHE A 66 1.22 -2.50 4.63
C PHE A 66 2.46 -1.85 5.24
N PRO A 67 2.72 -1.97 6.53
CA PRO A 67 3.98 -1.52 7.16
C PRO A 67 5.13 -2.44 6.74
N ILE A 68 5.64 -2.24 5.50
CA ILE A 68 6.53 -3.15 4.77
C ILE A 68 7.77 -3.53 5.59
N GLU A 69 8.42 -2.55 6.22
CA GLU A 69 9.63 -2.79 7.00
C GLU A 69 9.32 -3.73 8.18
N LYS A 70 8.26 -3.45 8.94
CA LYS A 70 7.84 -4.27 10.07
C LYS A 70 7.47 -5.69 9.62
N ILE A 71 6.64 -5.82 8.58
CA ILE A 71 6.24 -7.13 8.04
C ILE A 71 7.47 -7.92 7.60
N SER A 72 8.45 -7.25 6.96
CA SER A 72 9.66 -7.91 6.47
C SER A 72 10.55 -8.46 7.59
N GLU A 73 10.58 -7.79 8.73
CA GLU A 73 11.35 -8.24 9.90
C GLU A 73 10.74 -9.48 10.57
N GLU A 74 9.44 -9.71 10.38
CA GLU A 74 8.68 -10.82 10.96
C GLU A 74 8.69 -12.08 10.09
N CYS A 75 9.18 -12.01 8.83
CA CYS A 75 9.10 -13.08 7.84
C CYS A 75 10.45 -13.72 7.55
N GLU A 76 10.47 -15.04 7.39
CA GLU A 76 11.65 -15.81 6.97
C GLU A 76 11.69 -16.04 5.46
N ASN A 77 10.54 -16.04 4.78
CA ASN A 77 10.42 -16.36 3.38
C ASN A 77 9.30 -15.58 2.67
N ILE A 78 9.27 -15.65 1.34
CA ILE A 78 8.31 -14.91 0.52
C ILE A 78 6.86 -15.35 0.74
N VAL A 79 6.59 -16.61 1.09
CA VAL A 79 5.24 -17.12 1.32
C VAL A 79 4.65 -16.52 2.59
N GLU A 80 5.43 -16.48 3.67
CA GLU A 80 5.05 -15.79 4.90
C GLU A 80 4.81 -14.29 4.68
N TYR A 81 5.71 -13.65 3.92
CA TYR A 81 5.57 -12.24 3.57
C TYR A 81 4.26 -11.96 2.84
N LEU A 82 3.93 -12.76 1.81
CA LEU A 82 2.68 -12.62 1.07
C LEU A 82 1.45 -12.90 1.95
N LYS A 83 1.53 -13.89 2.85
CA LYS A 83 0.47 -14.21 3.80
C LYS A 83 0.17 -13.02 4.70
N ILE A 84 1.19 -12.46 5.37
CA ILE A 84 1.00 -11.32 6.26
C ILE A 84 0.50 -10.09 5.52
N LEU A 85 0.95 -9.86 4.28
CA LEU A 85 0.39 -8.77 3.45
C LEU A 85 -1.11 -8.95 3.17
N LEU A 86 -1.57 -10.18 2.88
CA LEU A 86 -2.99 -10.47 2.67
C LEU A 86 -3.79 -10.31 3.96
N GLU A 87 -3.28 -10.79 5.09
CA GLU A 87 -3.90 -10.63 6.42
C GLU A 87 -4.00 -9.14 6.81
N SER A 88 -2.93 -8.36 6.65
CA SER A 88 -2.93 -6.91 6.92
C SER A 88 -3.96 -6.17 6.05
N ALA A 89 -4.09 -6.56 4.79
CA ALA A 89 -5.10 -5.99 3.91
C ALA A 89 -6.51 -6.32 4.38
N GLU A 90 -6.76 -7.56 4.78
CA GLU A 90 -8.07 -7.99 5.26
C GLU A 90 -8.49 -7.24 6.52
N GLU A 91 -7.59 -7.14 7.50
CA GLU A 91 -7.79 -6.36 8.72
C GLU A 91 -8.07 -4.88 8.44
N SER A 92 -7.44 -4.33 7.40
CA SER A 92 -7.60 -2.92 7.03
C SER A 92 -8.89 -2.61 6.25
N LYS A 93 -9.62 -3.61 5.75
CA LYS A 93 -10.88 -3.39 5.00
C LYS A 93 -11.96 -2.71 5.85
N GLU A 94 -12.03 -3.01 7.14
CA GLU A 94 -12.97 -2.34 8.05
C GLU A 94 -12.61 -0.87 8.27
N GLN A 95 -11.32 -0.56 8.33
CA GLN A 95 -10.82 0.80 8.54
C GLN A 95 -10.90 1.64 7.26
N TYR A 96 -10.60 1.05 6.10
CA TYR A 96 -10.53 1.72 4.80
C TYR A 96 -11.45 1.05 3.75
N PRO A 97 -12.77 0.94 3.97
CA PRO A 97 -13.65 0.11 3.13
C PRO A 97 -13.70 0.55 1.66
N GLN A 98 -13.48 1.84 1.39
CA GLN A 98 -13.50 2.36 0.02
C GLN A 98 -12.13 2.25 -0.68
N PHE A 99 -11.07 1.94 0.05
CA PHE A 99 -9.70 1.98 -0.49
C PHE A 99 -9.36 0.75 -1.31
N PHE A 100 -10.00 -0.39 -1.02
CA PHE A 100 -9.83 -1.67 -1.73
C PHE A 100 -10.74 -1.80 -2.98
N SER A 101 -11.56 -0.80 -3.30
CA SER A 101 -12.28 -0.85 -4.56
C SER A 101 -11.35 -0.53 -5.72
N MET A 102 -11.48 -1.28 -6.84
CA MET A 102 -10.71 -1.03 -8.09
C MET A 102 -10.81 0.43 -8.56
N HIS A 103 -11.91 1.11 -8.23
CA HIS A 103 -12.10 2.52 -8.51
C HIS A 103 -11.26 3.44 -7.61
N ALA A 104 -11.00 3.06 -6.36
CA ALA A 104 -10.15 3.87 -5.47
C ALA A 104 -8.71 3.98 -5.99
N LEU A 105 -8.16 2.92 -6.59
CA LEU A 105 -6.85 2.92 -7.23
C LEU A 105 -6.76 3.88 -8.44
N GLY A 106 -7.89 4.08 -9.14
CA GLY A 106 -7.98 5.01 -10.28
C GLY A 106 -8.37 6.44 -9.89
N PHE A 107 -9.03 6.63 -8.73
CA PHE A 107 -9.59 7.91 -8.29
C PHE A 107 -8.74 8.66 -7.26
N ALA A 108 -7.73 8.04 -6.66
CA ALA A 108 -6.79 8.73 -5.78
C ALA A 108 -6.12 9.96 -6.44
N ALA A 109 -6.50 10.26 -7.68
CA ALA A 109 -5.93 11.31 -8.46
C ALA A 109 -7.00 12.15 -9.17
N GLY A 110 -7.35 13.26 -8.58
CA GLY A 110 -7.79 14.43 -9.36
C GLY A 110 -6.70 14.88 -10.36
N ASP A 111 -5.46 14.49 -10.11
CA ASP A 111 -4.35 14.38 -11.05
C ASP A 111 -3.97 12.90 -11.15
N LYS A 112 -4.55 12.23 -12.18
CA LYS A 112 -4.37 10.79 -12.45
C LYS A 112 -2.89 10.37 -12.51
N GLN A 113 -1.99 11.29 -12.81
CA GLN A 113 -0.57 11.01 -12.99
C GLN A 113 0.20 10.96 -11.66
N THR A 114 -0.12 11.83 -10.71
CA THR A 114 0.60 11.92 -9.43
C THR A 114 0.23 10.77 -8.50
N GLY A 115 -1.07 10.48 -8.33
CA GLY A 115 -1.52 9.36 -7.49
C GLY A 115 -1.05 7.99 -8.03
N ARG A 116 -1.02 7.84 -9.37
CA ARG A 116 -0.48 6.63 -10.02
C ARG A 116 1.01 6.44 -9.71
N LYS A 117 1.81 7.48 -9.80
CA LYS A 117 3.25 7.41 -9.48
C LYS A 117 3.50 7.00 -8.03
N THR A 118 2.78 7.60 -7.08
CA THR A 118 2.91 7.25 -5.65
C THR A 118 2.60 5.79 -5.41
N MET A 119 1.54 5.26 -6.03
CA MET A 119 1.17 3.86 -5.93
C MET A 119 2.21 2.94 -6.59
N GLU A 120 2.71 3.31 -7.77
CA GLU A 120 3.78 2.57 -8.46
C GLU A 120 5.06 2.51 -7.62
N GLU A 121 5.41 3.60 -6.93
CA GLU A 121 6.56 3.64 -6.02
C GLU A 121 6.34 2.73 -4.80
N TYR A 122 5.14 2.72 -4.24
CA TYR A 122 4.81 1.86 -3.12
C TYR A 122 4.85 0.37 -3.52
N PHE A 123 4.24 0.02 -4.63
CA PHE A 123 4.28 -1.35 -5.17
C PHE A 123 5.70 -1.81 -5.52
N ARG A 124 6.55 -0.87 -5.97
CA ARG A 124 7.96 -1.17 -6.17
C ARG A 124 8.66 -1.58 -4.88
N LYS A 125 8.35 -0.94 -3.74
CA LYS A 125 8.91 -1.33 -2.43
C LYS A 125 8.50 -2.75 -2.06
N ILE A 126 7.23 -3.13 -2.23
CA ILE A 126 6.75 -4.50 -1.99
C ILE A 126 7.51 -5.50 -2.87
N LYS A 127 7.63 -5.24 -4.18
CA LYS A 127 8.36 -6.12 -5.11
C LYS A 127 9.85 -6.22 -4.77
N GLN A 128 10.48 -5.14 -4.32
CA GLN A 128 11.87 -5.16 -3.86
C GLN A 128 12.05 -6.09 -2.66
N GLN A 129 11.10 -6.10 -1.74
CA GLN A 129 11.14 -6.98 -0.59
C GLN A 129 10.91 -8.44 -0.98
N MET A 130 9.97 -8.72 -1.88
CA MET A 130 9.80 -10.05 -2.46
C MET A 130 11.10 -10.56 -3.11
N MET A 131 11.81 -9.69 -3.85
CA MET A 131 13.12 -10.01 -4.44
C MET A 131 14.18 -10.29 -3.37
N CYS A 132 14.16 -9.56 -2.26
CA CYS A 132 15.08 -9.80 -1.15
C CYS A 132 14.89 -11.22 -0.58
N PHE A 133 13.66 -11.64 -0.31
CA PHE A 133 13.36 -13.00 0.12
C PHE A 133 13.82 -14.04 -0.89
N LEU A 134 13.49 -13.89 -2.20
CA LEU A 134 13.92 -14.85 -3.23
C LEU A 134 15.44 -14.96 -3.42
N ARG A 135 16.19 -13.92 -3.04
CA ARG A 135 17.66 -13.95 -3.15
C ARG A 135 18.31 -14.63 -1.96
N ASN A 136 17.72 -14.49 -0.78
CA ASN A 136 18.31 -14.89 0.49
C ASN A 136 17.80 -16.24 1.00
N ASP A 137 16.71 -16.78 0.46
CA ASP A 137 16.14 -18.06 0.87
C ASP A 137 16.88 -19.22 0.19
N GLU A 138 17.65 -19.95 1.00
CA GLU A 138 18.45 -21.11 0.56
C GLU A 138 17.60 -22.37 0.36
N ASN A 139 16.33 -22.40 0.81
CA ASN A 139 15.44 -23.54 0.68
C ASN A 139 14.75 -23.61 -0.69
N ILE A 140 14.88 -22.57 -1.50
CA ILE A 140 14.29 -22.55 -2.85
C ILE A 140 14.96 -23.63 -3.72
N ARG A 141 14.12 -24.42 -4.39
CA ARG A 141 14.60 -25.48 -5.30
C ARG A 141 15.61 -24.95 -6.33
N LEU A 142 16.66 -25.70 -6.55
CA LEU A 142 17.71 -25.37 -7.51
C LEU A 142 17.16 -25.39 -8.95
N HIS A 143 17.66 -24.49 -9.78
CA HIS A 143 17.40 -24.43 -11.22
C HIS A 143 15.95 -24.19 -11.66
N ILE A 144 15.06 -23.71 -10.75
CA ILE A 144 13.68 -23.37 -11.12
C ILE A 144 13.59 -22.05 -11.89
N PHE A 145 14.55 -21.15 -11.69
CA PHE A 145 14.63 -19.90 -12.45
C PHE A 145 15.47 -20.10 -13.71
N THR A 146 15.00 -19.57 -14.84
CA THR A 146 15.62 -19.68 -16.15
C THR A 146 15.82 -18.29 -16.77
N GLU A 147 16.48 -18.21 -17.94
CA GLU A 147 16.58 -16.93 -18.67
C GLU A 147 15.22 -16.31 -19.01
N ARG A 148 14.19 -17.16 -19.30
CA ARG A 148 12.82 -16.69 -19.61
C ARG A 148 11.98 -16.41 -18.36
N LEU A 149 12.20 -17.14 -17.28
CA LEU A 149 11.53 -16.96 -16.00
C LEU A 149 12.60 -16.63 -14.95
N SER A 150 13.14 -15.42 -15.02
CA SER A 150 14.04 -14.90 -14.00
C SER A 150 13.31 -14.63 -12.69
N LYS A 151 14.04 -14.41 -11.60
CA LYS A 151 13.44 -14.01 -10.30
C LYS A 151 12.62 -12.72 -10.44
N GLU A 152 13.07 -11.78 -11.27
CA GLU A 152 12.37 -10.51 -11.55
C GLU A 152 11.03 -10.76 -12.24
N VAL A 153 11.01 -11.57 -13.30
CA VAL A 153 9.79 -11.94 -14.03
C VAL A 153 8.83 -12.71 -13.12
N TYR A 154 9.36 -13.62 -12.30
CA TYR A 154 8.56 -14.34 -11.31
C TYR A 154 7.90 -13.39 -10.31
N VAL A 155 8.66 -12.46 -9.73
CA VAL A 155 8.11 -11.44 -8.82
C VAL A 155 7.01 -10.62 -9.48
N ASP A 156 7.18 -10.21 -10.74
CA ASP A 156 6.16 -9.44 -11.46
C ASP A 156 4.88 -10.25 -11.65
N TYR A 157 4.97 -11.55 -11.95
CA TYR A 157 3.80 -12.44 -12.08
C TYR A 157 3.12 -12.66 -10.72
N ILE A 158 3.88 -13.00 -9.68
CA ILE A 158 3.32 -13.23 -8.35
C ILE A 158 2.70 -11.94 -7.79
N PHE A 159 3.33 -10.80 -8.00
CA PHE A 159 2.76 -9.52 -7.60
C PHE A 159 1.46 -9.18 -8.34
N THR A 160 1.37 -9.51 -9.63
CA THR A 160 0.13 -9.34 -10.41
C THR A 160 -0.99 -10.23 -9.87
N LEU A 161 -0.68 -11.49 -9.56
CA LEU A 161 -1.62 -12.40 -8.93
C LEU A 161 -2.02 -11.94 -7.53
N PHE A 162 -1.05 -11.49 -6.72
CA PHE A 162 -1.31 -10.91 -5.40
C PHE A 162 -2.31 -9.76 -5.46
N LEU A 163 -2.13 -8.81 -6.40
CA LEU A 163 -3.09 -7.72 -6.58
C LEU A 163 -4.48 -8.24 -7.01
N SER A 164 -4.53 -9.25 -7.88
CA SER A 164 -5.80 -9.86 -8.29
C SER A 164 -6.52 -10.49 -7.09
N ILE A 165 -5.81 -11.21 -6.24
CA ILE A 165 -6.33 -11.82 -5.00
C ILE A 165 -6.78 -10.75 -4.00
N LEU A 166 -5.99 -9.70 -3.84
CA LEU A 166 -6.26 -8.60 -2.92
C LEU A 166 -7.59 -7.87 -3.22
N PHE A 167 -7.95 -7.75 -4.50
CA PHE A 167 -9.14 -7.01 -4.94
C PHE A 167 -10.34 -7.89 -5.33
N ASP A 168 -10.23 -9.20 -5.31
CA ASP A 168 -11.36 -10.12 -5.53
C ASP A 168 -11.73 -10.81 -4.20
N GLU A 169 -12.84 -10.39 -3.60
CA GLU A 169 -13.35 -10.97 -2.35
C GLU A 169 -13.67 -12.47 -2.44
N ARG A 170 -13.78 -13.02 -3.66
CA ARG A 170 -14.04 -14.44 -3.90
C ARG A 170 -12.77 -15.26 -4.14
N ALA A 171 -11.62 -14.58 -4.18
CA ALA A 171 -10.36 -15.26 -4.44
C ALA A 171 -9.94 -16.11 -3.24
N ASP A 172 -9.45 -17.31 -3.55
CA ASP A 172 -8.89 -18.22 -2.55
C ASP A 172 -7.43 -17.85 -2.24
N GLN A 173 -7.24 -17.17 -1.13
CA GLN A 173 -5.93 -16.72 -0.67
C GLN A 173 -5.01 -17.91 -0.32
N GLU A 174 -5.56 -18.95 0.27
CA GLU A 174 -4.79 -20.16 0.63
C GLU A 174 -4.29 -20.90 -0.62
N ALA A 175 -5.15 -21.04 -1.63
CA ALA A 175 -4.76 -21.64 -2.91
C ALA A 175 -3.64 -20.84 -3.61
N PHE A 176 -3.67 -19.51 -3.52
CA PHE A 176 -2.59 -18.67 -4.03
C PHE A 176 -1.28 -18.90 -3.29
N LEU A 177 -1.31 -18.95 -1.95
CA LEU A 177 -0.11 -19.20 -1.14
C LEU A 177 0.46 -20.60 -1.42
N GLU A 178 -0.41 -21.61 -1.54
CA GLU A 178 0.00 -22.97 -1.89
C GLU A 178 0.61 -23.05 -3.31
N PHE A 179 0.05 -22.31 -4.28
CA PHE A 179 0.63 -22.19 -5.61
C PHE A 179 2.07 -21.64 -5.57
N VAL A 180 2.29 -20.53 -4.83
CA VAL A 180 3.62 -19.93 -4.67
C VAL A 180 4.58 -20.91 -4.00
N LYS A 181 4.14 -21.53 -2.91
CA LYS A 181 4.91 -22.52 -2.15
C LYS A 181 5.30 -23.72 -3.00
N SER A 182 4.32 -24.32 -3.70
CA SER A 182 4.56 -25.50 -4.56
C SER A 182 5.52 -25.25 -5.71
N TYR A 183 5.64 -24.02 -6.18
CA TYR A 183 6.61 -23.67 -7.19
C TYR A 183 8.02 -23.52 -6.61
N LEU A 184 8.16 -22.93 -5.44
CA LEU A 184 9.47 -22.58 -4.87
C LEU A 184 10.12 -23.75 -4.12
N TYR A 185 9.32 -24.54 -3.40
CA TYR A 185 9.74 -25.62 -2.50
C TYR A 185 9.19 -26.98 -2.95
#